data_878a9bac6ac239d2cb025e7d8eabdd59
#
_entry.id   878a9bac6ac239d2cb025e7d8eabdd59
#
_cell.length_a   1.000
_cell.length_b   1.000
_cell.length_c   1.000
_cell.angle_alpha   90.00
_cell.angle_beta   90.00
_cell.angle_gamma   90.00
#
_symmetry.space_group_name_H-M   'P 1'
#
loop_
_entity.id
_entity.type
_entity.pdbx_description
1 polymer ?
#
loop_
_entity_poly.entity_id
_entity_poly.type
_entity_poly.pdbx_seq_one_letter_code
_entity_poly.pdbx_strand_id
1 'polypeptide(L)'
;MMSKSGRVAATAAAAGALLLAACSNPPLPPPASERSSPTAMVEAIRAAGAADKSVVQVAPLRDPAVDGFLDQAHAAENAGNYQDALDRIDAALKLSPDAPDILQFRAEVEILLRSYPAAEADARHSFMLGPKVGSLCASNWQTILEIAQAQDRGPDIATARAARDKCHKAGPVRM
;
A
#
# COMPACT_ATOMS: atom_id res chain seq x y z
N MET A 1 67.44 61.18 20.69
CA MET A 1 67.41 60.02 21.59
C MET A 1 66.21 59.19 21.33
N MET A 2 66.48 57.97 20.85
CA MET A 2 65.69 56.69 20.95
C MET A 2 64.24 56.70 20.67
N SER A 3 63.93 56.33 19.46
CA SER A 3 63.01 55.34 18.88
C SER A 3 62.41 54.33 19.84
N LYS A 4 61.11 54.08 19.71
CA LYS A 4 60.55 52.77 19.88
C LYS A 4 59.31 52.57 18.96
N SER A 5 59.56 51.74 17.97
CA SER A 5 58.59 51.17 17.08
C SER A 5 57.54 50.33 17.86
N GLY A 6 56.25 50.57 17.67
CA GLY A 6 55.18 49.71 18.08
C GLY A 6 54.56 48.99 16.89
N ARG A 7 54.84 47.70 16.76
CA ARG A 7 54.23 46.84 15.74
C ARG A 7 52.77 46.58 16.13
N VAL A 8 51.84 46.98 15.29
CA VAL A 8 50.48 46.63 15.37
C VAL A 8 50.32 45.26 14.70
N ALA A 9 50.00 44.25 15.50
CA ALA A 9 49.69 42.92 15.02
C ALA A 9 48.25 42.89 14.51
N ALA A 10 48.07 42.65 13.23
CA ALA A 10 46.77 42.41 12.61
C ALA A 10 46.34 40.96 12.91
N THR A 11 45.34 40.80 13.75
CA THR A 11 44.69 39.53 13.98
C THR A 11 43.64 39.29 12.88
N ALA A 12 43.96 38.40 11.96
CA ALA A 12 43.02 37.90 10.95
C ALA A 12 42.00 36.98 11.63
N ALA A 13 40.74 37.42 11.73
CA ALA A 13 39.64 36.60 12.15
C ALA A 13 39.25 35.67 10.99
N ALA A 14 39.59 34.40 11.09
CA ALA A 14 39.14 33.36 10.18
C ALA A 14 37.68 33.00 10.57
N ALA A 15 36.72 33.49 9.78
CA ALA A 15 35.34 33.09 9.87
C ALA A 15 35.20 31.64 9.32
N GLY A 16 35.15 30.67 10.23
CA GLY A 16 34.89 29.27 9.89
C GLY A 16 33.42 29.12 9.51
N ALA A 17 33.11 28.94 8.24
CA ALA A 17 31.81 28.53 7.78
C ALA A 17 31.59 27.08 8.17
N LEU A 18 30.81 26.85 9.23
CA LEU A 18 30.28 25.52 9.55
C LEU A 18 29.19 25.17 8.50
N LEU A 19 29.59 24.38 7.52
CA LEU A 19 28.67 23.68 6.64
C LEU A 19 27.94 22.63 7.47
N LEU A 20 26.72 22.95 7.89
CA LEU A 20 25.75 21.98 8.41
C LEU A 20 25.36 21.05 7.25
N ALA A 21 26.11 19.96 7.08
CA ALA A 21 25.68 18.84 6.28
C ALA A 21 24.45 18.23 7.01
N ALA A 22 23.26 18.67 6.62
CA ALA A 22 22.03 18.00 6.98
C ALA A 22 22.09 16.60 6.34
N CYS A 23 22.53 15.61 7.11
CA CYS A 23 22.37 14.21 6.78
C CYS A 23 20.85 13.97 6.72
N SER A 24 20.28 14.01 5.52
CA SER A 24 18.95 13.50 5.25
C SER A 24 19.00 11.98 5.41
N ASN A 25 18.94 11.53 6.66
CA ASN A 25 18.65 10.12 6.91
C ASN A 25 17.27 9.84 6.36
N PRO A 26 17.10 8.85 5.47
CA PRO A 26 15.78 8.41 5.10
C PRO A 26 15.02 8.01 6.40
N PRO A 27 13.73 8.29 6.50
CA PRO A 27 12.96 7.90 7.67
C PRO A 27 13.16 6.40 7.92
N LEU A 28 13.42 6.05 9.17
CA LEU A 28 13.56 4.64 9.56
C LEU A 28 12.27 3.90 9.20
N PRO A 29 12.36 2.69 8.64
CA PRO A 29 11.18 1.89 8.38
C PRO A 29 10.43 1.67 9.70
N PRO A 30 9.11 1.68 9.71
CA PRO A 30 8.31 1.48 10.91
C PRO A 30 8.69 0.16 11.59
N PRO A 31 8.58 0.06 12.92
CA PRO A 31 8.88 -1.17 13.66
C PRO A 31 8.02 -2.32 13.13
N ALA A 32 8.49 -3.56 13.29
CA ALA A 32 7.83 -4.74 12.74
C ALA A 32 6.36 -4.87 13.18
N SER A 33 6.05 -4.48 14.43
CA SER A 33 4.68 -4.48 14.97
C SER A 33 3.74 -3.50 14.26
N GLU A 34 4.24 -2.35 13.80
CA GLU A 34 3.45 -1.38 13.04
C GLU A 34 3.24 -1.83 11.60
N ARG A 35 4.27 -2.44 10.99
CA ARG A 35 4.17 -3.00 9.62
C ARG A 35 3.17 -4.16 9.52
N SER A 36 2.94 -4.88 10.61
CA SER A 36 1.99 -5.99 10.68
C SER A 36 0.63 -5.60 11.24
N SER A 37 0.37 -4.30 11.46
CA SER A 37 -0.96 -3.87 11.87
C SER A 37 -1.95 -4.02 10.71
N PRO A 38 -3.21 -4.40 10.98
CA PRO A 38 -4.22 -4.54 9.92
C PRO A 38 -4.33 -3.31 9.01
N THR A 39 -4.29 -2.12 9.59
CA THR A 39 -4.33 -0.87 8.83
C THR A 39 -3.11 -0.71 7.91
N ALA A 40 -1.90 -0.97 8.42
CA ALA A 40 -0.69 -0.91 7.59
C ALA A 40 -0.69 -1.96 6.47
N MET A 41 -1.26 -3.15 6.71
CA MET A 41 -1.44 -4.17 5.69
C MET A 41 -2.36 -3.67 4.57
N VAL A 42 -3.51 -3.10 4.90
CA VAL A 42 -4.46 -2.55 3.91
C VAL A 42 -3.84 -1.37 3.14
N GLU A 43 -3.10 -0.49 3.80
CA GLU A 43 -2.35 0.58 3.14
C GLU A 43 -1.33 0.03 2.13
N ALA A 44 -0.57 -1.00 2.50
CA ALA A 44 0.39 -1.65 1.61
C ALA A 44 -0.28 -2.31 0.40
N ILE A 45 -1.45 -2.93 0.60
CA ILE A 45 -2.26 -3.54 -0.46
C ILE A 45 -2.72 -2.48 -1.46
N ARG A 46 -3.30 -1.39 -0.97
CA ARG A 46 -3.77 -0.28 -1.80
C ARG A 46 -2.61 0.42 -2.52
N ALA A 47 -1.49 0.59 -1.84
CA ALA A 47 -0.29 1.16 -2.44
C ALA A 47 0.27 0.28 -3.58
N ALA A 48 0.24 -1.05 -3.43
CA ALA A 48 0.68 -1.98 -4.48
C ALA A 48 -0.22 -1.89 -5.73
N GLY A 49 -1.55 -1.81 -5.55
CA GLY A 49 -2.49 -1.59 -6.65
C GLY A 49 -2.28 -0.23 -7.33
N ALA A 50 -2.13 0.83 -6.55
CA ALA A 50 -1.92 2.19 -7.08
C ALA A 50 -0.57 2.38 -7.78
N ALA A 51 0.46 1.64 -7.36
CA ALA A 51 1.78 1.69 -7.99
C ALA A 51 1.82 0.99 -9.36
N ASP A 52 0.86 0.09 -9.63
CA ASP A 52 0.79 -0.60 -10.92
C ASP A 52 0.27 0.35 -12.01
N LYS A 53 1.17 0.69 -12.94
CA LYS A 53 0.91 1.55 -14.10
C LYS A 53 0.66 0.74 -15.37
N SER A 54 0.16 -0.48 -15.24
CA SER A 54 -0.20 -1.31 -16.40
C SER A 54 -1.24 -0.62 -17.29
N VAL A 55 -1.12 -0.79 -18.59
CA VAL A 55 -1.93 -0.09 -19.60
C VAL A 55 -3.41 -0.47 -19.54
N VAL A 56 -3.75 -1.58 -18.86
CA VAL A 56 -5.14 -2.06 -18.79
C VAL A 56 -5.70 -1.73 -17.42
N GLN A 57 -6.57 -0.73 -17.38
CA GLN A 57 -7.43 -0.41 -16.24
C GLN A 57 -8.86 -0.76 -16.66
N VAL A 58 -9.48 -1.72 -15.99
CA VAL A 58 -10.86 -2.11 -16.26
C VAL A 58 -11.75 -1.52 -15.17
N ALA A 59 -12.61 -0.58 -15.53
CA ALA A 59 -13.70 -0.12 -14.67
C ALA A 59 -14.97 -0.89 -15.07
N PRO A 60 -15.51 -1.76 -14.23
CA PRO A 60 -16.76 -2.47 -14.53
C PRO A 60 -17.94 -1.50 -14.54
N LEU A 61 -18.85 -1.68 -15.52
CA LEU A 61 -20.17 -1.06 -15.45
C LEU A 61 -20.99 -1.81 -14.39
N ARG A 62 -21.54 -1.08 -13.43
CA ARG A 62 -22.29 -1.64 -12.31
C ARG A 62 -23.73 -1.15 -12.27
N ASP A 63 -24.57 -1.93 -11.61
CA ASP A 63 -25.89 -1.49 -11.18
C ASP A 63 -25.71 -0.38 -10.11
N PRO A 64 -26.44 0.75 -10.21
CA PRO A 64 -26.37 1.82 -9.21
C PRO A 64 -26.64 1.37 -7.77
N ALA A 65 -27.42 0.30 -7.58
CA ALA A 65 -27.65 -0.26 -6.25
C ALA A 65 -26.38 -0.87 -5.66
N VAL A 66 -25.53 -1.50 -6.49
CA VAL A 66 -24.23 -2.03 -6.07
C VAL A 66 -23.31 -0.88 -5.64
N ASP A 67 -23.22 0.18 -6.45
CA ASP A 67 -22.42 1.37 -6.12
C ASP A 67 -22.89 2.00 -4.81
N GLY A 68 -24.22 2.09 -4.59
CA GLY A 68 -24.80 2.61 -3.34
C GLY A 68 -24.38 1.80 -2.09
N PHE A 69 -24.28 0.46 -2.19
CA PHE A 69 -23.77 -0.35 -1.10
C PHE A 69 -22.27 -0.17 -0.89
N LEU A 70 -21.49 -0.03 -1.95
CA LEU A 70 -20.04 0.21 -1.85
C LEU A 70 -19.73 1.58 -1.23
N ASP A 71 -20.47 2.62 -1.58
CA ASP A 71 -20.33 3.94 -0.95
C ASP A 71 -20.60 3.88 0.55
N GLN A 72 -21.64 3.14 0.98
CA GLN A 72 -21.95 2.91 2.38
C GLN A 72 -20.84 2.11 3.07
N ALA A 73 -20.27 1.09 2.39
CA ALA A 73 -19.17 0.31 2.91
C ALA A 73 -17.92 1.16 3.15
N HIS A 74 -17.55 2.00 2.19
CA HIS A 74 -16.44 2.95 2.35
C HIS A 74 -16.68 3.95 3.48
N ALA A 75 -17.91 4.46 3.62
CA ALA A 75 -18.24 5.36 4.73
C ALA A 75 -18.09 4.67 6.09
N ALA A 76 -18.55 3.43 6.20
CA ALA A 76 -18.44 2.62 7.41
C ALA A 76 -16.96 2.27 7.72
N GLU A 77 -16.18 1.90 6.73
CA GLU A 77 -14.73 1.65 6.85
C GLU A 77 -14.02 2.89 7.37
N ASN A 78 -14.26 4.06 6.77
CA ASN A 78 -13.66 5.33 7.18
C ASN A 78 -14.04 5.75 8.61
N ALA A 79 -15.21 5.31 9.08
CA ALA A 79 -15.65 5.50 10.45
C ALA A 79 -15.09 4.46 11.44
N GLY A 80 -14.32 3.47 10.96
CA GLY A 80 -13.81 2.36 11.76
C GLY A 80 -14.84 1.28 12.06
N ASN A 81 -16.03 1.33 11.45
CA ASN A 81 -17.13 0.38 11.64
C ASN A 81 -16.97 -0.78 10.64
N TYR A 82 -15.91 -1.57 10.80
CA TYR A 82 -15.53 -2.60 9.83
C TYR A 82 -16.57 -3.70 9.66
N GLN A 83 -17.35 -4.05 10.69
CA GLN A 83 -18.42 -5.03 10.56
C GLN A 83 -19.56 -4.50 9.70
N ASP A 84 -19.98 -3.24 9.88
CA ASP A 84 -20.98 -2.61 9.02
C ASP A 84 -20.47 -2.49 7.58
N ALA A 85 -19.20 -2.17 7.39
CA ALA A 85 -18.59 -2.17 6.06
C ALA A 85 -18.68 -3.56 5.39
N LEU A 86 -18.39 -4.63 6.13
CA LEU A 86 -18.50 -6.01 5.64
C LEU A 86 -19.94 -6.34 5.25
N ASP A 87 -20.93 -5.99 6.08
CA ASP A 87 -22.35 -6.23 5.81
C ASP A 87 -22.82 -5.53 4.52
N ARG A 88 -22.31 -4.30 4.26
CA ARG A 88 -22.60 -3.56 3.02
C ARG A 88 -21.95 -4.20 1.80
N ILE A 89 -20.71 -4.66 1.93
CA ILE A 89 -20.00 -5.37 0.85
C ILE A 89 -20.76 -6.67 0.52
N ASP A 90 -21.19 -7.42 1.53
CA ASP A 90 -21.96 -8.63 1.33
C ASP A 90 -23.32 -8.36 0.63
N ALA A 91 -23.96 -7.21 0.91
CA ALA A 91 -25.16 -6.77 0.18
C ALA A 91 -24.83 -6.47 -1.29
N ALA A 92 -23.70 -5.84 -1.58
CA ALA A 92 -23.25 -5.61 -2.95
C ALA A 92 -22.95 -6.93 -3.68
N LEU A 93 -22.29 -7.89 -3.01
CA LEU A 93 -21.97 -9.20 -3.58
C LEU A 93 -23.21 -10.06 -3.82
N LYS A 94 -24.32 -9.88 -3.08
CA LYS A 94 -25.60 -10.54 -3.41
C LYS A 94 -26.15 -10.11 -4.76
N LEU A 95 -25.87 -8.87 -5.19
CA LEU A 95 -26.30 -8.36 -6.49
C LEU A 95 -25.24 -8.65 -7.59
N SER A 96 -23.97 -8.76 -7.22
CA SER A 96 -22.86 -9.00 -8.14
C SER A 96 -21.88 -10.01 -7.53
N PRO A 97 -22.22 -11.32 -7.48
CA PRO A 97 -21.47 -12.33 -6.73
C PRO A 97 -20.06 -12.58 -7.28
N ASP A 98 -19.85 -12.39 -8.58
CA ASP A 98 -18.58 -12.65 -9.27
C ASP A 98 -17.80 -11.35 -9.59
N ALA A 99 -18.03 -10.27 -8.80
CA ALA A 99 -17.34 -9.01 -8.96
C ALA A 99 -15.96 -9.06 -8.27
N PRO A 100 -14.85 -9.18 -9.02
CA PRO A 100 -13.54 -9.45 -8.43
C PRO A 100 -13.02 -8.29 -7.59
N ASP A 101 -13.32 -7.05 -7.94
CA ASP A 101 -12.91 -5.88 -7.19
C ASP A 101 -13.70 -5.72 -5.88
N ILE A 102 -14.97 -6.16 -5.84
CA ILE A 102 -15.76 -6.19 -4.60
C ILE A 102 -15.23 -7.28 -3.66
N LEU A 103 -14.86 -8.45 -4.20
CA LEU A 103 -14.20 -9.51 -3.43
C LEU A 103 -12.87 -9.03 -2.84
N GLN A 104 -12.05 -8.31 -3.61
CA GLN A 104 -10.82 -7.72 -3.10
C GLN A 104 -11.08 -6.69 -2.00
N PHE A 105 -12.11 -5.85 -2.14
CA PHE A 105 -12.49 -4.90 -1.09
C PHE A 105 -12.97 -5.63 0.18
N ARG A 106 -13.73 -6.72 0.04
CA ARG A 106 -14.09 -7.57 1.18
C ARG A 106 -12.86 -8.11 1.89
N ALA A 107 -11.88 -8.63 1.14
CA ALA A 107 -10.64 -9.13 1.71
C ALA A 107 -9.88 -8.06 2.52
N GLU A 108 -9.87 -6.80 2.07
CA GLU A 108 -9.25 -5.70 2.81
C GLU A 108 -9.96 -5.42 4.13
N VAL A 109 -11.31 -5.42 4.13
CA VAL A 109 -12.10 -5.22 5.36
C VAL A 109 -11.95 -6.41 6.31
N GLU A 110 -11.86 -7.63 5.79
CA GLU A 110 -11.59 -8.82 6.59
C GLU A 110 -10.20 -8.80 7.25
N ILE A 111 -9.19 -8.20 6.60
CA ILE A 111 -7.90 -7.93 7.26
C ILE A 111 -8.08 -6.99 8.44
N LEU A 112 -8.85 -5.91 8.29
CA LEU A 112 -9.13 -4.97 9.39
C LEU A 112 -9.83 -5.67 10.57
N LEU A 113 -10.66 -6.66 10.29
CA LEU A 113 -11.30 -7.55 11.27
C LEU A 113 -10.41 -8.70 11.75
N ARG A 114 -9.18 -8.83 11.24
CA ARG A 114 -8.23 -9.93 11.50
C ARG A 114 -8.73 -11.32 11.07
N SER A 115 -9.69 -11.38 10.17
CA SER A 115 -10.23 -12.60 9.56
C SER A 115 -9.34 -13.08 8.39
N TYR A 116 -8.05 -13.29 8.66
CA TYR A 116 -7.05 -13.58 7.63
C TYR A 116 -7.37 -14.77 6.70
N PRO A 117 -7.94 -15.90 7.19
CA PRO A 117 -8.30 -17.00 6.29
C PRO A 117 -9.37 -16.61 5.27
N ALA A 118 -10.38 -15.84 5.65
CA ALA A 118 -11.42 -15.35 4.76
C ALA A 118 -10.83 -14.34 3.76
N ALA A 119 -10.07 -13.37 4.24
CA ALA A 119 -9.38 -12.39 3.39
C ALA A 119 -8.49 -13.04 2.32
N GLU A 120 -7.75 -14.09 2.69
CA GLU A 120 -6.93 -14.82 1.71
C GLU A 120 -7.78 -15.56 0.68
N ALA A 121 -8.88 -16.18 1.11
CA ALA A 121 -9.81 -16.87 0.21
C ALA A 121 -10.43 -15.90 -0.80
N ASP A 122 -10.88 -14.73 -0.35
CA ASP A 122 -11.46 -13.70 -1.21
C ASP A 122 -10.45 -13.09 -2.17
N ALA A 123 -9.24 -12.79 -1.72
CA ALA A 123 -8.17 -12.30 -2.60
C ALA A 123 -7.83 -13.32 -3.70
N ARG A 124 -7.79 -14.61 -3.36
CA ARG A 124 -7.59 -15.69 -4.35
C ARG A 124 -8.77 -15.80 -5.31
N HIS A 125 -9.99 -15.71 -4.81
CA HIS A 125 -11.21 -15.76 -5.64
C HIS A 125 -11.27 -14.54 -6.58
N SER A 126 -11.02 -13.35 -6.06
CA SER A 126 -10.86 -12.13 -6.86
C SER A 126 -9.82 -12.30 -7.96
N PHE A 127 -8.64 -12.86 -7.63
CA PHE A 127 -7.63 -13.14 -8.64
C PHE A 127 -8.11 -14.15 -9.68
N MET A 128 -8.85 -15.19 -9.30
CA MET A 128 -9.36 -16.19 -10.28
C MET A 128 -10.33 -15.57 -11.29
N LEU A 129 -11.22 -14.71 -10.84
CA LEU A 129 -12.25 -14.07 -11.67
C LEU A 129 -11.72 -12.84 -12.42
N GLY A 130 -10.79 -12.09 -11.82
CA GLY A 130 -10.31 -10.82 -12.31
C GLY A 130 -9.18 -10.90 -13.34
N PRO A 131 -8.70 -9.72 -13.78
CA PRO A 131 -7.56 -9.62 -14.69
C PRO A 131 -6.29 -10.18 -14.03
N LYS A 132 -5.44 -10.82 -14.85
CA LYS A 132 -4.17 -11.43 -14.41
C LYS A 132 -3.00 -10.44 -14.43
N VAL A 133 -3.28 -9.18 -14.76
CA VAL A 133 -2.32 -8.07 -14.80
C VAL A 133 -3.01 -6.78 -14.32
N GLY A 134 -2.22 -5.79 -13.91
CA GLY A 134 -2.75 -4.49 -13.49
C GLY A 134 -3.00 -4.39 -11.99
N SER A 135 -3.63 -3.29 -11.59
CA SER A 135 -3.82 -2.89 -10.20
C SER A 135 -4.51 -3.94 -9.33
N LEU A 136 -5.62 -4.52 -9.82
CA LEU A 136 -6.36 -5.53 -9.06
C LEU A 136 -5.55 -6.81 -8.85
N CYS A 137 -4.83 -7.27 -9.88
CA CYS A 137 -3.90 -8.40 -9.75
C CYS A 137 -2.84 -8.12 -8.68
N ALA A 138 -2.24 -6.92 -8.69
CA ALA A 138 -1.22 -6.51 -7.72
C ALA A 138 -1.80 -6.45 -6.29
N SER A 139 -2.99 -5.89 -6.10
CA SER A 139 -3.67 -5.85 -4.81
C SER A 139 -3.98 -7.24 -4.27
N ASN A 140 -4.53 -8.13 -5.10
CA ASN A 140 -4.83 -9.51 -4.71
C ASN A 140 -3.59 -10.25 -4.19
N TRP A 141 -2.48 -10.19 -4.92
CA TRP A 141 -1.25 -10.85 -4.49
C TRP A 141 -0.54 -10.16 -3.34
N GLN A 142 -0.69 -8.84 -3.20
CA GLN A 142 -0.21 -8.13 -2.03
C GLN A 142 -1.01 -8.52 -0.78
N THR A 143 -2.33 -8.71 -0.88
CA THR A 143 -3.17 -9.23 0.21
C THR A 143 -2.62 -10.56 0.73
N ILE A 144 -2.37 -11.52 -0.17
CA ILE A 144 -1.82 -12.83 0.18
C ILE A 144 -0.41 -12.70 0.78
N LEU A 145 0.41 -11.79 0.26
CA LEU A 145 1.75 -11.51 0.77
C LEU A 145 1.72 -10.97 2.21
N GLU A 146 0.88 -9.97 2.47
CA GLU A 146 0.75 -9.37 3.80
C GLU A 146 0.28 -10.39 4.84
N ILE A 147 -0.71 -11.21 4.49
CA ILE A 147 -1.19 -12.29 5.37
C ILE A 147 -0.10 -13.33 5.62
N ALA A 148 0.63 -13.75 4.58
CA ALA A 148 1.73 -14.70 4.71
C ALA A 148 2.85 -14.15 5.62
N GLN A 149 3.16 -12.85 5.53
CA GLN A 149 4.14 -12.19 6.39
C GLN A 149 3.66 -12.09 7.84
N ALA A 150 2.39 -11.73 8.06
CA ALA A 150 1.80 -11.65 9.39
C ALA A 150 1.75 -13.02 10.11
N GLN A 151 1.75 -14.11 9.34
CA GLN A 151 1.70 -15.48 9.83
C GLN A 151 3.03 -16.23 9.71
N ASP A 152 4.13 -15.55 9.36
CA ASP A 152 5.48 -16.14 9.18
C ASP A 152 5.54 -17.35 8.22
N ARG A 153 4.67 -17.37 7.19
CA ARG A 153 4.62 -18.47 6.19
C ARG A 153 5.66 -18.26 5.09
N GLY A 154 6.92 -18.50 5.39
CA GLY A 154 8.08 -18.22 4.53
C GLY A 154 7.93 -18.64 3.05
N PRO A 155 7.58 -19.88 2.69
CA PRO A 155 7.38 -20.32 1.31
C PRO A 155 6.30 -19.52 0.57
N ASP A 156 5.21 -19.17 1.27
CA ASP A 156 4.10 -18.43 0.71
C ASP A 156 4.49 -16.97 0.43
N ILE A 157 5.34 -16.37 1.28
CA ILE A 157 5.89 -15.02 1.08
C ILE A 157 6.63 -14.93 -0.26
N ALA A 158 7.52 -15.88 -0.55
CA ALA A 158 8.28 -15.89 -1.79
C ALA A 158 7.36 -16.07 -3.01
N THR A 159 6.38 -16.98 -2.91
CA THR A 159 5.41 -17.27 -3.96
C THR A 159 4.52 -16.05 -4.24
N ALA A 160 3.94 -15.43 -3.21
CA ALA A 160 3.06 -14.29 -3.37
C ALA A 160 3.80 -13.06 -3.95
N ARG A 161 5.03 -12.81 -3.49
CA ARG A 161 5.88 -11.74 -4.03
C ARG A 161 6.15 -11.93 -5.51
N ALA A 162 6.60 -13.13 -5.93
CA ALA A 162 6.87 -13.44 -7.32
C ALA A 162 5.62 -13.36 -8.20
N ALA A 163 4.45 -13.70 -7.67
CA ALA A 163 3.17 -13.60 -8.37
C ALA A 163 2.72 -12.14 -8.53
N ARG A 164 2.85 -11.33 -7.48
CA ARG A 164 2.58 -9.89 -7.54
C ARG A 164 3.45 -9.19 -8.59
N ASP A 165 4.73 -9.50 -8.63
CA ASP A 165 5.67 -8.87 -9.58
C ASP A 165 5.32 -9.21 -11.05
N LYS A 166 4.66 -10.34 -11.30
CA LYS A 166 4.14 -10.72 -12.61
C LYS A 166 2.86 -9.98 -13.03
N CYS A 167 2.17 -9.31 -12.10
CA CYS A 167 0.99 -8.52 -12.41
C CYS A 167 1.33 -7.28 -13.24
N HIS A 168 2.55 -6.78 -13.13
CA HIS A 168 2.98 -5.61 -13.89
C HIS A 168 3.21 -5.94 -15.36
N LYS A 169 2.55 -5.19 -16.26
CA LYS A 169 2.78 -5.24 -17.70
C LYS A 169 3.21 -3.86 -18.18
N ALA A 170 4.49 -3.73 -18.54
CA ALA A 170 4.99 -2.50 -19.13
C ALA A 170 4.28 -2.19 -20.45
N GLY A 171 3.92 -0.93 -20.65
CA GLY A 171 3.38 -0.49 -21.94
C GLY A 171 4.44 -0.56 -23.05
N PRO A 172 4.02 -0.52 -24.33
CA PRO A 172 4.95 -0.48 -25.44
C PRO A 172 5.82 0.77 -25.33
N VAL A 173 7.13 0.59 -25.47
CA VAL A 173 8.07 1.72 -25.56
C VAL A 173 7.78 2.44 -26.88
N ARG A 174 7.27 3.66 -26.82
CA ARG A 174 7.16 4.53 -28.00
C ARG A 174 8.56 5.08 -28.29
N MET A 175 9.16 4.62 -29.38
CA MET A 175 10.34 5.23 -29.95
C MET A 175 9.97 6.47 -30.75
#